data_155761b577a7341c179c5d401f17fb76
#
_entry.id   155761b577a7341c179c5d401f17fb76
#
_cell.length_a   1.000
_cell.length_b   1.000
_cell.length_c   1.000
_cell.angle_alpha   90.00
_cell.angle_beta   90.00
_cell.angle_gamma   90.00
#
_symmetry.space_group_name_H-M   'P 1'
#
loop_
_entity.id
_entity.type
_entity.pdbx_description
1 polymer ?
#
loop_
_entity_poly.entity_id
_entity_poly.type
_entity_poly.pdbx_seq_one_letter_code
_entity_poly.pdbx_strand_id
1 'polypeptide(L)'
;MTGETRPTAEGAPAKARILDIGAGDAEAPANAIPNIIAHLVETETWRNAATVIMGVLLIGLGYWAYNGVRDSIAETRISSLEALLGTVAKGLDVWVGEHTGEAARLAKDPVVVERAARLAAEAQRQGATPGRCTTEAEELGSKVQSSLSTQGVVAFRIVDRAGLVLASKDPALCGQRLRSGAFRQRLDLALDGAPQFVRPYPEAELSVKGASGQRRPVAWFLAPIRVGTGSPVAALAMGVEADGKLATIFSAARPGNTAEAYAFSDDGLMLTPSRFSE
;
A
#
# COMPACT_ATOMS: atom_id res chain seq x y z
N MET A 1 -33.81 26.08 33.79
CA MET A 1 -33.77 27.54 34.10
C MET A 1 -33.66 28.23 32.78
N THR A 2 -34.80 28.64 32.32
CA THR A 2 -35.28 30.04 32.08
C THR A 2 -34.57 30.68 30.89
N GLY A 3 -35.16 31.13 29.83
CA GLY A 3 -36.52 31.52 29.48
C GLY A 3 -36.42 32.08 28.06
N GLU A 4 -37.35 31.76 27.19
CA GLU A 4 -38.50 32.61 26.91
C GLU A 4 -38.12 34.06 26.52
N THR A 5 -38.36 34.45 25.29
CA THR A 5 -39.57 35.22 24.93
C THR A 5 -39.62 35.51 23.41
N ARG A 6 -40.81 35.23 22.86
CA ARG A 6 -41.37 35.87 21.66
C ARG A 6 -41.86 37.28 22.04
N PRO A 7 -42.01 38.19 21.07
CA PRO A 7 -43.32 38.78 20.92
C PRO A 7 -43.86 38.86 19.48
N THR A 8 -45.11 38.59 19.38
CA THR A 8 -46.07 38.92 18.36
C THR A 8 -46.27 40.43 18.26
N ALA A 9 -46.47 40.93 17.03
CA ALA A 9 -47.17 42.20 16.80
C ALA A 9 -48.04 42.04 15.56
N GLU A 10 -49.27 42.09 15.83
CA GLU A 10 -50.46 42.26 15.06
C GLU A 10 -50.50 43.66 14.44
N GLY A 11 -50.98 43.83 13.21
CA GLY A 11 -51.20 45.13 12.54
C GLY A 11 -52.16 44.96 11.39
N ALA A 12 -53.35 45.42 11.63
CA ALA A 12 -54.59 45.34 10.86
C ALA A 12 -54.60 46.15 9.52
N PRO A 13 -55.67 46.02 8.72
CA PRO A 13 -55.63 46.20 7.27
C PRO A 13 -55.88 47.65 6.83
N ALA A 14 -55.20 48.09 5.81
CA ALA A 14 -55.46 49.37 5.12
C ALA A 14 -56.50 49.15 4.01
N LYS A 15 -57.61 49.86 4.15
CA LYS A 15 -58.74 49.96 3.20
C LYS A 15 -58.25 50.41 1.84
N ALA A 16 -58.60 49.67 0.83
CA ALA A 16 -58.50 50.03 -0.59
C ALA A 16 -59.55 51.13 -0.88
N ARG A 17 -59.11 52.27 -1.37
CA ARG A 17 -59.90 53.31 -1.92
C ARG A 17 -60.12 53.04 -3.41
N ILE A 18 -61.33 52.69 -3.78
CA ILE A 18 -61.80 52.60 -5.14
C ILE A 18 -61.85 53.99 -5.76
N LEU A 19 -61.01 54.23 -6.76
CA LEU A 19 -61.14 55.35 -7.66
C LEU A 19 -61.78 54.81 -8.92
N ASP A 20 -63.05 55.19 -9.06
CA ASP A 20 -63.84 54.98 -10.24
C ASP A 20 -63.41 56.06 -11.27
N ILE A 21 -62.77 55.59 -12.35
CA ILE A 21 -62.46 56.46 -13.52
C ILE A 21 -63.05 55.78 -14.74
N GLY A 22 -64.07 56.42 -15.20
CA GLY A 22 -64.79 56.43 -16.44
C GLY A 22 -64.39 55.42 -17.53
N ALA A 23 -65.39 54.70 -18.00
CA ALA A 23 -65.35 53.98 -19.25
C ALA A 23 -64.99 54.96 -20.41
N GLY A 24 -63.80 54.68 -20.98
CA GLY A 24 -63.38 55.21 -22.26
C GLY A 24 -63.09 54.04 -23.12
N ASP A 25 -63.97 53.79 -24.09
CA ASP A 25 -63.77 52.80 -25.14
C ASP A 25 -62.54 53.16 -25.97
N ALA A 26 -61.44 52.46 -25.66
CA ALA A 26 -60.30 52.40 -26.53
C ALA A 26 -60.05 50.89 -26.85
N GLU A 27 -60.65 50.46 -27.95
CA GLU A 27 -60.27 49.23 -28.61
C GLU A 27 -58.78 49.28 -28.90
N ALA A 28 -57.99 48.70 -28.04
CA ALA A 28 -56.59 48.39 -28.33
C ALA A 28 -56.53 47.15 -29.26
N PRO A 29 -55.80 47.19 -30.35
CA PRO A 29 -55.70 46.04 -31.25
C PRO A 29 -54.89 44.93 -30.58
N ALA A 30 -55.61 44.05 -29.89
CA ALA A 30 -55.03 42.89 -29.17
C ALA A 30 -54.48 41.78 -30.13
N ASN A 31 -54.32 42.06 -31.42
CA ASN A 31 -53.98 41.06 -32.43
C ASN A 31 -52.67 41.31 -33.19
N ALA A 32 -51.83 42.24 -32.75
CA ALA A 32 -50.59 42.55 -33.50
C ALA A 32 -49.37 41.65 -33.16
N ILE A 33 -49.34 41.04 -31.95
CA ILE A 33 -48.22 40.25 -31.50
C ILE A 33 -48.22 38.80 -32.07
N PRO A 34 -49.37 38.09 -32.17
CA PRO A 34 -49.36 36.73 -32.68
C PRO A 34 -48.99 36.64 -34.19
N ASN A 35 -49.31 37.69 -34.99
CA ASN A 35 -49.02 37.68 -36.41
C ASN A 35 -47.52 37.84 -36.78
N ILE A 36 -46.73 38.50 -35.94
CA ILE A 36 -45.31 38.65 -36.17
C ILE A 36 -44.58 37.31 -35.94
N ILE A 37 -44.97 36.58 -34.94
CA ILE A 37 -44.42 35.25 -34.64
C ILE A 37 -44.89 34.22 -35.67
N ALA A 38 -46.15 34.29 -36.15
CA ALA A 38 -46.66 33.43 -37.17
C ALA A 38 -45.95 33.67 -38.51
N HIS A 39 -45.66 34.93 -38.89
CA HIS A 39 -44.95 35.29 -40.12
C HIS A 39 -43.47 34.93 -40.09
N LEU A 40 -42.83 34.85 -38.93
CA LEU A 40 -41.45 34.41 -38.77
C LEU A 40 -41.31 32.89 -38.90
N VAL A 41 -42.36 32.14 -38.65
CA VAL A 41 -42.37 30.66 -38.74
C VAL A 41 -42.73 30.15 -40.19
N GLU A 42 -43.31 31.02 -41.03
CA GLU A 42 -43.88 30.64 -42.34
C GLU A 42 -42.87 30.67 -43.50
N THR A 43 -41.65 31.15 -43.28
CA THR A 43 -40.61 31.07 -44.31
C THR A 43 -39.82 29.76 -44.18
N GLU A 44 -39.76 29.00 -45.27
CA GLU A 44 -39.00 27.74 -45.35
C GLU A 44 -37.54 27.87 -44.87
N THR A 45 -36.97 29.05 -45.01
CA THR A 45 -35.62 29.38 -44.54
C THR A 45 -35.50 29.36 -43.03
N TRP A 46 -36.48 29.83 -42.26
CA TRP A 46 -36.50 29.81 -40.79
C TRP A 46 -36.69 28.39 -40.23
N ARG A 47 -37.53 27.60 -40.89
CA ARG A 47 -37.74 26.19 -40.48
C ARG A 47 -36.46 25.38 -40.68
N ASN A 48 -35.75 25.60 -41.78
CA ASN A 48 -34.47 24.94 -42.06
C ASN A 48 -33.37 25.44 -41.10
N ALA A 49 -33.31 26.75 -40.80
CA ALA A 49 -32.38 27.30 -39.83
C ALA A 49 -32.61 26.77 -38.43
N ALA A 50 -33.88 26.67 -37.97
CA ALA A 50 -34.23 26.11 -36.69
C ALA A 50 -33.82 24.63 -36.57
N THR A 51 -33.99 23.86 -37.64
CA THR A 51 -33.58 22.44 -37.67
C THR A 51 -32.05 22.29 -37.57
N VAL A 52 -31.31 23.13 -38.28
CA VAL A 52 -29.83 23.13 -38.21
C VAL A 52 -29.36 23.55 -36.82
N ILE A 53 -29.93 24.62 -36.25
CA ILE A 53 -29.58 25.07 -34.89
C ILE A 53 -29.89 23.98 -33.86
N MET A 54 -31.05 23.31 -33.95
CA MET A 54 -31.40 22.20 -33.10
C MET A 54 -30.41 21.06 -33.23
N GLY A 55 -30.00 20.72 -34.46
CA GLY A 55 -28.99 19.70 -34.75
C GLY A 55 -27.64 20.04 -34.11
N VAL A 56 -27.18 21.28 -34.26
CA VAL A 56 -25.92 21.75 -33.64
C VAL A 56 -25.99 21.71 -32.11
N LEU A 57 -27.14 22.13 -31.52
CA LEU A 57 -27.34 22.03 -30.08
C LEU A 57 -27.33 20.60 -29.55
N LEU A 58 -27.98 19.70 -30.28
CA LEU A 58 -27.98 18.27 -29.88
C LEU A 58 -26.57 17.64 -29.98
N ILE A 59 -25.82 17.98 -31.04
CA ILE A 59 -24.41 17.54 -31.18
C ILE A 59 -23.55 18.14 -30.07
N GLY A 60 -23.70 19.44 -29.78
CA GLY A 60 -22.99 20.12 -28.70
C GLY A 60 -23.30 19.54 -27.33
N LEU A 61 -24.56 19.26 -27.05
CA LEU A 61 -25.00 18.62 -25.81
C LEU A 61 -24.47 17.17 -25.71
N GLY A 62 -24.52 16.42 -26.81
CA GLY A 62 -23.97 15.09 -26.87
C GLY A 62 -22.45 15.04 -26.65
N TYR A 63 -21.71 15.98 -27.25
CA TYR A 63 -20.28 16.13 -27.07
C TYR A 63 -19.93 16.53 -25.62
N TRP A 64 -20.67 17.49 -25.06
CA TRP A 64 -20.49 17.88 -23.66
C TRP A 64 -20.77 16.76 -22.67
N ALA A 65 -21.88 16.02 -22.86
CA ALA A 65 -22.24 14.88 -22.04
C ALA A 65 -21.19 13.75 -22.18
N TYR A 66 -20.71 13.48 -23.39
CA TYR A 66 -19.68 12.49 -23.64
C TYR A 66 -18.37 12.82 -22.92
N ASN A 67 -17.90 14.06 -23.00
CA ASN A 67 -16.70 14.48 -22.30
C ASN A 67 -16.89 14.43 -20.77
N GLY A 68 -18.01 14.89 -20.25
CA GLY A 68 -18.30 14.82 -18.81
C GLY A 68 -18.33 13.40 -18.26
N VAL A 69 -18.91 12.45 -19.00
CA VAL A 69 -18.92 11.02 -18.64
C VAL A 69 -17.50 10.44 -18.74
N ARG A 70 -16.76 10.77 -19.78
CA ARG A 70 -15.39 10.29 -19.97
C ARG A 70 -14.48 10.72 -18.83
N ASP A 71 -14.53 12.00 -18.45
CA ASP A 71 -13.69 12.56 -17.38
C ASP A 71 -14.08 11.97 -16.01
N SER A 72 -15.38 11.84 -15.74
CA SER A 72 -15.89 11.20 -14.52
C SER A 72 -15.47 9.73 -14.40
N ILE A 73 -15.48 8.96 -15.51
CA ILE A 73 -15.00 7.58 -15.51
C ILE A 73 -13.51 7.50 -15.26
N ALA A 74 -12.71 8.41 -15.85
CA ALA A 74 -11.27 8.44 -15.65
C ALA A 74 -10.93 8.76 -14.20
N GLU A 75 -11.56 9.76 -13.61
CA GLU A 75 -11.36 10.17 -12.21
C GLU A 75 -11.76 9.05 -11.22
N THR A 76 -12.89 8.40 -11.46
CA THR A 76 -13.34 7.27 -10.64
C THR A 76 -12.36 6.10 -10.69
N ARG A 77 -11.80 5.81 -11.86
CA ARG A 77 -10.80 4.73 -12.02
C ARG A 77 -9.50 5.05 -11.30
N ILE A 78 -9.00 6.29 -11.43
CA ILE A 78 -7.78 6.72 -10.72
C ILE A 78 -7.98 6.62 -9.21
N SER A 79 -9.05 7.18 -8.69
CA SER A 79 -9.39 7.11 -7.26
C SER A 79 -9.51 5.67 -6.74
N SER A 80 -10.12 4.78 -7.53
CA SER A 80 -10.21 3.36 -7.18
C SER A 80 -8.85 2.66 -7.14
N LEU A 81 -7.97 2.97 -8.10
CA LEU A 81 -6.61 2.42 -8.13
C LEU A 81 -5.76 2.94 -6.97
N GLU A 82 -5.87 4.22 -6.64
CA GLU A 82 -5.19 4.81 -5.47
C GLU A 82 -5.64 4.15 -4.16
N ALA A 83 -6.94 3.93 -3.99
CA ALA A 83 -7.49 3.24 -2.83
C ALA A 83 -6.98 1.79 -2.73
N LEU A 84 -6.91 1.07 -3.85
CA LEU A 84 -6.37 -0.29 -3.91
C LEU A 84 -4.89 -0.31 -3.58
N LEU A 85 -4.09 0.59 -4.16
CA LEU A 85 -2.66 0.72 -3.85
C LEU A 85 -2.44 1.07 -2.37
N GLY A 86 -3.25 1.96 -1.82
CA GLY A 86 -3.23 2.28 -0.39
C GLY A 86 -3.49 1.06 0.50
N THR A 87 -4.45 0.21 0.10
CA THR A 87 -4.75 -1.05 0.81
C THR A 87 -3.57 -2.01 0.76
N VAL A 88 -2.92 -2.17 -0.41
CA VAL A 88 -1.72 -3.01 -0.56
C VAL A 88 -0.56 -2.48 0.27
N ALA A 89 -0.29 -1.17 0.19
CA ALA A 89 0.77 -0.54 0.97
C ALA A 89 0.55 -0.76 2.47
N LYS A 90 -0.69 -0.58 2.95
CA LYS A 90 -1.05 -0.85 4.34
C LYS A 90 -0.89 -2.32 4.72
N GLY A 91 -1.31 -3.23 3.85
CA GLY A 91 -1.12 -4.68 4.06
C GLY A 91 0.36 -5.06 4.15
N LEU A 92 1.20 -4.46 3.32
CA LEU A 92 2.64 -4.65 3.35
C LEU A 92 3.26 -4.10 4.64
N ASP A 93 2.87 -2.89 5.06
CA ASP A 93 3.33 -2.28 6.32
C ASP A 93 2.99 -3.14 7.53
N VAL A 94 1.76 -3.67 7.58
CA VAL A 94 1.33 -4.58 8.66
C VAL A 94 2.17 -5.84 8.64
N TRP A 95 2.34 -6.47 7.48
CA TRP A 95 3.12 -7.70 7.34
C TRP A 95 4.59 -7.49 7.74
N VAL A 96 5.21 -6.40 7.31
CA VAL A 96 6.59 -6.05 7.69
C VAL A 96 6.68 -5.77 9.19
N GLY A 97 5.71 -5.03 9.74
CA GLY A 97 5.65 -4.70 11.16
C GLY A 97 5.52 -5.93 12.06
N GLU A 98 4.65 -6.88 11.70
CA GLU A 98 4.45 -8.13 12.43
C GLU A 98 5.73 -8.97 12.49
N HIS A 99 6.39 -9.20 11.36
CA HIS A 99 7.60 -10.02 11.31
C HIS A 99 8.82 -9.31 11.94
N THR A 100 8.89 -8.00 11.80
CA THR A 100 9.92 -7.19 12.47
C THR A 100 9.74 -7.23 13.98
N GLY A 101 8.49 -7.14 14.47
CA GLY A 101 8.15 -7.28 15.88
C GLY A 101 8.47 -8.67 16.42
N GLU A 102 8.20 -9.70 15.63
CA GLU A 102 8.51 -11.10 16.03
C GLU A 102 10.02 -11.34 16.10
N ALA A 103 10.78 -10.88 15.11
CA ALA A 103 12.24 -10.96 15.16
C ALA A 103 12.79 -10.21 16.39
N ALA A 104 12.25 -9.03 16.68
CA ALA A 104 12.65 -8.23 17.85
C ALA A 104 12.28 -8.91 19.17
N ARG A 105 11.14 -9.59 19.24
CA ARG A 105 10.72 -10.37 20.42
C ARG A 105 11.67 -11.54 20.65
N LEU A 106 11.98 -12.29 19.60
CA LEU A 106 12.86 -13.45 19.69
C LEU A 106 14.31 -13.05 20.01
N ALA A 107 14.78 -11.94 19.46
CA ALA A 107 16.12 -11.40 19.77
C ALA A 107 16.28 -10.97 21.24
N LYS A 108 15.18 -10.80 21.97
CA LYS A 108 15.16 -10.49 23.42
C LYS A 108 14.94 -11.73 24.30
N ASP A 109 14.74 -12.92 23.72
CA ASP A 109 14.60 -14.15 24.50
C ASP A 109 15.90 -14.38 25.29
N PRO A 110 15.85 -14.57 26.62
CA PRO A 110 17.04 -14.72 27.47
C PRO A 110 17.99 -15.84 26.98
N VAL A 111 17.44 -16.96 26.52
CA VAL A 111 18.23 -18.08 25.99
C VAL A 111 18.95 -17.71 24.71
N VAL A 112 18.25 -16.99 23.81
CA VAL A 112 18.85 -16.51 22.55
C VAL A 112 19.97 -15.50 22.85
N VAL A 113 19.71 -14.55 23.75
CA VAL A 113 20.69 -13.51 24.13
C VAL A 113 21.94 -14.15 24.75
N GLU A 114 21.78 -15.03 25.72
CA GLU A 114 22.90 -15.66 26.41
C GLU A 114 23.77 -16.49 25.46
N ARG A 115 23.16 -17.36 24.65
CA ARG A 115 23.88 -18.24 23.73
C ARG A 115 24.53 -17.45 22.58
N ALA A 116 23.82 -16.47 22.00
CA ALA A 116 24.39 -15.61 20.97
C ALA A 116 25.61 -14.82 21.48
N ALA A 117 25.56 -14.33 22.72
CA ALA A 117 26.70 -13.64 23.33
C ALA A 117 27.91 -14.57 23.53
N ARG A 118 27.68 -15.81 23.96
CA ARG A 118 28.75 -16.80 24.09
C ARG A 118 29.39 -17.14 22.75
N LEU A 119 28.58 -17.43 21.74
CA LEU A 119 29.03 -17.70 20.38
C LEU A 119 29.82 -16.54 19.79
N ALA A 120 29.36 -15.31 19.98
CA ALA A 120 30.09 -14.12 19.53
C ALA A 120 31.46 -13.97 20.23
N ALA A 121 31.50 -14.17 21.54
CA ALA A 121 32.75 -14.11 22.31
C ALA A 121 33.72 -15.25 21.95
N GLU A 122 33.22 -16.44 21.65
CA GLU A 122 34.04 -17.58 21.21
C GLU A 122 34.62 -17.31 19.80
N ALA A 123 33.79 -16.87 18.88
CA ALA A 123 34.21 -16.51 17.52
C ALA A 123 35.29 -15.43 17.49
N GLN A 124 35.23 -14.47 18.43
CA GLN A 124 36.27 -13.44 18.58
C GLN A 124 37.59 -14.00 19.12
N ARG A 125 37.53 -14.99 20.01
CA ARG A 125 38.74 -15.58 20.65
C ARG A 125 39.43 -16.62 19.78
N GLN A 126 38.68 -17.51 19.17
CA GLN A 126 39.23 -18.70 18.50
C GLN A 126 39.08 -18.64 16.97
N GLY A 127 38.32 -17.67 16.46
CA GLY A 127 37.87 -17.68 15.09
C GLY A 127 36.74 -18.71 14.89
N ALA A 128 36.08 -18.64 13.75
CA ALA A 128 35.03 -19.58 13.40
C ALA A 128 35.51 -20.51 12.27
N THR A 129 35.16 -21.78 12.38
CA THR A 129 35.45 -22.76 11.32
C THR A 129 34.36 -22.66 10.24
N PRO A 130 34.69 -22.27 9.00
CA PRO A 130 33.72 -22.17 7.93
C PRO A 130 33.03 -23.50 7.61
N GLY A 131 31.71 -23.47 7.44
CA GLY A 131 30.90 -24.61 7.04
C GLY A 131 30.57 -25.61 8.15
N ARG A 132 30.83 -25.27 9.39
CA ARG A 132 30.49 -26.12 10.54
C ARG A 132 29.94 -25.32 11.70
N CYS A 133 28.72 -25.64 12.11
CA CYS A 133 28.16 -25.13 13.36
C CYS A 133 28.79 -25.82 14.57
N THR A 134 28.95 -25.11 15.67
CA THR A 134 29.26 -25.72 16.97
C THR A 134 27.99 -26.36 17.54
N THR A 135 28.14 -27.27 18.48
CA THR A 135 27.00 -27.91 19.17
C THR A 135 26.08 -26.83 19.82
N GLU A 136 26.67 -25.79 20.38
CA GLU A 136 25.93 -24.69 20.96
C GLU A 136 25.14 -23.88 19.92
N ALA A 137 25.69 -23.69 18.71
CA ALA A 137 25.01 -23.06 17.59
C ALA A 137 23.84 -23.91 17.08
N GLU A 138 23.98 -25.24 17.06
CA GLU A 138 22.93 -26.19 16.69
C GLU A 138 21.79 -26.21 17.70
N GLU A 139 22.11 -26.21 19.01
CA GLU A 139 21.09 -26.12 20.08
C GLU A 139 20.36 -24.80 20.04
N LEU A 140 21.06 -23.67 19.83
CA LEU A 140 20.43 -22.37 19.65
C LEU A 140 19.54 -22.37 18.40
N GLY A 141 20.02 -22.99 17.34
CA GLY A 141 19.27 -23.15 16.10
C GLY A 141 17.96 -23.91 16.31
N SER A 142 18.00 -25.01 17.05
CA SER A 142 16.81 -25.79 17.39
C SER A 142 15.81 -25.02 18.22
N LYS A 143 16.27 -24.22 19.19
CA LYS A 143 15.44 -23.33 19.99
C LYS A 143 14.76 -22.26 19.16
N VAL A 144 15.51 -21.58 18.30
CA VAL A 144 14.98 -20.57 17.38
C VAL A 144 13.97 -21.21 16.43
N GLN A 145 14.31 -22.34 15.81
CA GLN A 145 13.44 -23.04 14.87
C GLN A 145 12.11 -23.45 15.52
N SER A 146 12.13 -23.98 16.75
CA SER A 146 10.89 -24.37 17.44
C SER A 146 9.97 -23.18 17.73
N SER A 147 10.54 -22.00 17.95
CA SER A 147 9.79 -20.77 18.18
C SER A 147 9.21 -20.15 16.90
N LEU A 148 9.79 -20.47 15.73
CA LEU A 148 9.46 -19.88 14.42
C LEU A 148 8.59 -20.77 13.53
N SER A 149 8.43 -22.04 13.83
CA SER A 149 7.79 -23.04 12.94
C SER A 149 6.33 -22.74 12.57
N THR A 150 5.65 -21.90 13.32
CA THR A 150 4.24 -21.55 13.13
C THR A 150 3.99 -20.34 12.21
N GLN A 151 5.04 -19.63 11.75
CA GLN A 151 4.89 -18.30 11.13
C GLN A 151 5.40 -18.18 9.69
N GLY A 152 5.61 -19.30 8.99
CA GLY A 152 6.13 -19.25 7.61
C GLY A 152 7.60 -18.84 7.51
N VAL A 153 8.34 -18.92 8.62
CA VAL A 153 9.77 -18.66 8.65
C VAL A 153 10.50 -19.89 8.10
N VAL A 154 11.23 -19.69 7.02
CA VAL A 154 11.94 -20.75 6.30
C VAL A 154 13.43 -20.80 6.63
N ALA A 155 13.98 -19.71 7.15
CA ALA A 155 15.39 -19.61 7.52
C ALA A 155 15.59 -18.70 8.73
N PHE A 156 16.69 -18.92 9.45
CA PHE A 156 17.20 -17.95 10.41
C PHE A 156 18.73 -17.93 10.37
N ARG A 157 19.31 -16.82 10.81
CA ARG A 157 20.76 -16.66 11.02
C ARG A 157 20.99 -15.76 12.23
N ILE A 158 22.05 -16.05 12.96
CA ILE A 158 22.60 -15.13 13.95
C ILE A 158 23.93 -14.64 13.43
N VAL A 159 24.07 -13.35 13.26
CA VAL A 159 25.19 -12.72 12.55
C VAL A 159 25.83 -11.66 13.43
N ASP A 160 27.14 -11.70 13.57
CA ASP A 160 27.89 -10.71 14.30
C ASP A 160 28.12 -9.40 13.51
N ARG A 161 28.70 -8.39 14.13
CA ARG A 161 29.00 -7.10 13.50
C ARG A 161 29.97 -7.23 12.31
N ALA A 162 30.82 -8.23 12.28
CA ALA A 162 31.72 -8.48 11.15
C ALA A 162 31.03 -9.21 9.98
N GLY A 163 29.73 -9.55 10.11
CA GLY A 163 28.98 -10.32 9.14
C GLY A 163 29.22 -11.82 9.21
N LEU A 164 29.85 -12.31 10.27
CA LEU A 164 30.10 -13.72 10.49
C LEU A 164 28.81 -14.39 10.96
N VAL A 165 28.43 -15.49 10.32
CA VAL A 165 27.29 -16.30 10.71
C VAL A 165 27.68 -17.18 11.89
N LEU A 166 27.14 -16.86 13.07
CA LEU A 166 27.40 -17.60 14.32
C LEU A 166 26.53 -18.85 14.43
N ALA A 167 25.28 -18.76 13.99
CA ALA A 167 24.33 -19.87 13.94
C ALA A 167 23.39 -19.71 12.74
N SER A 168 22.93 -20.81 12.17
CA SER A 168 22.05 -20.82 11.00
C SER A 168 21.25 -22.11 10.95
N LYS A 169 20.05 -22.06 10.33
CA LYS A 169 19.29 -23.25 9.94
C LYS A 169 20.06 -24.14 8.95
N ASP A 170 20.83 -23.53 8.04
CA ASP A 170 21.73 -24.24 7.15
C ASP A 170 23.12 -24.28 7.79
N PRO A 171 23.57 -25.45 8.28
CA PRO A 171 24.87 -25.57 8.93
C PRO A 171 26.05 -25.18 8.04
N ALA A 172 25.92 -25.31 6.73
CA ALA A 172 26.97 -24.96 5.79
C ALA A 172 27.30 -23.46 5.81
N LEU A 173 26.40 -22.61 6.31
CA LEU A 173 26.61 -21.18 6.42
C LEU A 173 27.34 -20.76 7.72
N CYS A 174 27.37 -21.60 8.74
CA CYS A 174 28.08 -21.29 9.99
C CYS A 174 29.55 -21.01 9.73
N GLY A 175 30.10 -20.00 10.38
CA GLY A 175 31.48 -19.57 10.21
C GLY A 175 31.79 -18.87 8.88
N GLN A 176 30.82 -18.72 7.98
CA GLN A 176 30.97 -17.95 6.76
C GLN A 176 30.66 -16.48 7.01
N ARG A 177 31.26 -15.58 6.22
CA ARG A 177 30.96 -14.15 6.23
C ARG A 177 30.00 -13.80 5.09
N LEU A 178 28.93 -13.14 5.43
CA LEU A 178 27.97 -12.62 4.46
C LEU A 178 28.61 -11.44 3.71
N ARG A 179 28.54 -11.47 2.38
CA ARG A 179 29.18 -10.50 1.47
C ARG A 179 28.19 -9.58 0.78
N SER A 180 26.88 -9.91 0.78
CA SER A 180 25.85 -9.11 0.17
C SER A 180 25.87 -7.69 0.74
N GLY A 181 26.10 -6.68 -0.12
CA GLY A 181 26.15 -5.27 0.27
C GLY A 181 24.84 -4.77 0.85
N ALA A 182 23.72 -5.17 0.24
CA ALA A 182 22.39 -4.79 0.69
C ALA A 182 22.07 -5.36 2.09
N PHE A 183 22.43 -6.62 2.35
CA PHE A 183 22.27 -7.22 3.66
C PHE A 183 23.18 -6.58 4.70
N ARG A 184 24.44 -6.32 4.35
CA ARG A 184 25.43 -5.69 5.24
C ARG A 184 24.96 -4.31 5.71
N GLN A 185 24.51 -3.47 4.81
CA GLN A 185 24.02 -2.15 5.16
C GLN A 185 22.87 -2.21 6.18
N ARG A 186 21.94 -3.13 6.00
CA ARG A 186 20.80 -3.33 6.93
C ARG A 186 21.25 -3.99 8.24
N LEU A 187 22.23 -4.88 8.20
CA LEU A 187 22.84 -5.47 9.39
C LEU A 187 23.49 -4.39 10.26
N ASP A 188 24.24 -3.49 9.68
CA ASP A 188 24.89 -2.39 10.40
C ASP A 188 23.83 -1.51 11.09
N LEU A 189 22.77 -1.14 10.38
CA LEU A 189 21.64 -0.39 10.96
C LEU A 189 20.93 -1.15 12.07
N ALA A 190 20.77 -2.47 11.93
CA ALA A 190 20.19 -3.30 12.99
C ALA A 190 21.09 -3.31 14.24
N LEU A 191 22.41 -3.41 14.04
CA LEU A 191 23.40 -3.40 15.12
C LEU A 191 23.64 -2.01 15.72
N ASP A 192 23.14 -0.95 15.08
CA ASP A 192 23.05 0.38 15.67
C ASP A 192 21.79 0.55 16.54
N GLY A 193 20.88 -0.42 16.48
CA GLY A 193 19.84 -0.58 17.51
C GLY A 193 18.41 -0.63 17.04
N ALA A 194 18.12 -0.47 15.78
CA ALA A 194 16.75 -0.51 15.23
C ALA A 194 16.53 -1.77 14.39
N PRO A 195 15.46 -2.54 14.62
CA PRO A 195 15.13 -3.65 13.73
C PRO A 195 15.02 -3.21 12.27
N GLN A 196 15.44 -4.07 11.34
CA GLN A 196 15.50 -3.76 9.91
C GLN A 196 14.78 -4.80 9.08
N PHE A 197 14.21 -4.35 7.97
CA PHE A 197 13.68 -5.17 6.90
C PHE A 197 14.63 -5.18 5.71
N VAL A 198 14.91 -6.37 5.16
CA VAL A 198 15.66 -6.57 3.92
C VAL A 198 14.72 -7.22 2.93
N ARG A 199 14.47 -6.55 1.82
CA ARG A 199 13.63 -7.07 0.74
C ARG A 199 14.20 -8.37 0.16
N PRO A 200 13.39 -9.18 -0.53
CA PRO A 200 13.92 -10.34 -1.24
C PRO A 200 14.95 -9.93 -2.30
N TYR A 201 16.06 -10.67 -2.33
CA TYR A 201 17.11 -10.54 -3.34
C TYR A 201 17.36 -11.90 -4.00
N PRO A 202 17.70 -11.96 -5.30
CA PRO A 202 17.99 -13.20 -6.02
C PRO A 202 19.35 -13.81 -5.66
N GLU A 203 20.15 -13.11 -4.86
CA GLU A 203 21.47 -13.54 -4.45
C GLU A 203 21.44 -14.89 -3.73
N ALA A 204 22.34 -15.78 -4.12
CA ALA A 204 22.44 -17.12 -3.55
C ALA A 204 22.60 -17.10 -2.02
N GLU A 205 23.29 -16.10 -1.50
CA GLU A 205 23.59 -15.90 -0.10
C GLU A 205 22.31 -15.53 0.72
N LEU A 206 21.36 -14.85 0.08
CA LEU A 206 20.11 -14.40 0.70
C LEU A 206 18.91 -15.28 0.39
N SER A 207 19.10 -16.29 -0.46
CA SER A 207 18.06 -17.24 -0.87
C SER A 207 18.13 -18.51 -0.05
N VAL A 208 17.01 -19.23 0.05
CA VAL A 208 16.96 -20.57 0.65
C VAL A 208 16.75 -21.63 -0.42
N LYS A 209 17.27 -22.83 -0.19
CA LYS A 209 17.00 -23.98 -1.05
C LYS A 209 15.63 -24.55 -0.68
N GLY A 210 14.70 -24.55 -1.65
CA GLY A 210 13.44 -25.26 -1.53
C GLY A 210 13.61 -26.77 -1.64
N ALA A 211 12.54 -27.52 -1.39
CA ALA A 211 12.55 -28.98 -1.49
C ALA A 211 12.94 -29.52 -2.88
N SER A 212 12.66 -28.76 -3.95
CA SER A 212 13.05 -29.05 -5.33
C SER A 212 14.51 -28.74 -5.66
N GLY A 213 15.30 -28.25 -4.69
CA GLY A 213 16.67 -27.78 -4.91
C GLY A 213 16.78 -26.40 -5.54
N GLN A 214 15.66 -25.82 -5.99
CA GLN A 214 15.61 -24.45 -6.54
C GLN A 214 15.78 -23.44 -5.41
N ARG A 215 16.55 -22.38 -5.68
CA ARG A 215 16.71 -21.28 -4.73
C ARG A 215 15.51 -20.35 -4.80
N ARG A 216 14.96 -20.01 -3.62
CA ARG A 216 13.86 -19.06 -3.48
C ARG A 216 14.33 -17.83 -2.73
N PRO A 217 14.08 -16.63 -3.25
CA PRO A 217 14.37 -15.41 -2.53
C PRO A 217 13.46 -15.31 -1.29
N VAL A 218 14.03 -14.84 -0.19
CA VAL A 218 13.31 -14.62 1.06
C VAL A 218 13.47 -13.19 1.53
N ALA A 219 12.45 -12.68 2.20
CA ALA A 219 12.51 -11.44 2.94
C ALA A 219 13.20 -11.66 4.28
N TRP A 220 14.12 -10.79 4.67
CA TRP A 220 14.81 -10.92 5.94
C TRP A 220 14.40 -9.82 6.92
N PHE A 221 14.18 -10.22 8.16
CA PHE A 221 13.86 -9.35 9.29
C PHE A 221 14.97 -9.44 10.31
N LEU A 222 15.69 -8.36 10.51
CA LEU A 222 16.86 -8.29 11.37
C LEU A 222 16.50 -7.60 12.68
N ALA A 223 16.89 -8.18 13.80
CA ALA A 223 16.70 -7.59 15.11
C ALA A 223 17.99 -7.69 15.92
N PRO A 224 18.39 -6.60 16.63
CA PRO A 224 19.59 -6.60 17.43
C PRO A 224 19.45 -7.48 18.68
N ILE A 225 20.46 -8.31 18.94
CA ILE A 225 20.60 -9.09 20.18
C ILE A 225 21.52 -8.31 21.11
N ARG A 226 21.00 -7.94 22.29
CA ARG A 226 21.72 -7.13 23.28
C ARG A 226 21.84 -7.87 24.61
N VAL A 227 22.98 -7.71 25.26
CA VAL A 227 23.16 -8.13 26.67
C VAL A 227 22.92 -6.91 27.56
N GLY A 228 21.85 -6.93 28.31
CA GLY A 228 21.45 -5.78 29.14
C GLY A 228 21.19 -4.51 28.28
N THR A 229 21.73 -3.38 28.72
CA THR A 229 21.63 -2.09 28.04
C THR A 229 22.82 -1.77 27.12
N GLY A 230 23.71 -2.73 26.93
CA GLY A 230 24.92 -2.56 26.13
C GLY A 230 24.65 -2.51 24.62
N SER A 231 25.74 -2.32 23.84
CA SER A 231 25.70 -2.40 22.41
C SER A 231 25.30 -3.81 21.95
N PRO A 232 24.60 -3.95 20.80
CA PRO A 232 24.28 -5.27 20.25
C PRO A 232 25.52 -6.13 20.00
N VAL A 233 25.48 -7.37 20.44
CA VAL A 233 26.58 -8.35 20.26
C VAL A 233 26.44 -9.08 18.92
N ALA A 234 25.21 -9.23 18.44
CA ALA A 234 24.86 -9.88 17.19
C ALA A 234 23.47 -9.39 16.72
N ALA A 235 23.06 -9.80 15.53
CA ALA A 235 21.69 -9.64 15.05
C ALA A 235 21.08 -11.01 14.73
N LEU A 236 19.83 -11.20 15.13
CA LEU A 236 18.99 -12.26 14.62
C LEU A 236 18.44 -11.83 13.25
N ALA A 237 18.66 -12.59 12.22
CA ALA A 237 18.04 -12.45 10.90
C ALA A 237 17.05 -13.62 10.70
N MET A 238 15.78 -13.29 10.55
CA MET A 238 14.69 -14.21 10.30
C MET A 238 14.27 -14.12 8.84
N GLY A 239 14.35 -15.22 8.09
CA GLY A 239 14.02 -15.30 6.67
C GLY A 239 12.61 -15.87 6.47
N VAL A 240 11.75 -15.08 5.82
CA VAL A 240 10.36 -15.43 5.54
C VAL A 240 10.16 -15.57 4.04
N GLU A 241 9.47 -16.63 3.62
CA GLU A 241 9.14 -16.84 2.21
C GLU A 241 8.19 -15.73 1.74
N ALA A 242 8.64 -14.96 0.77
CA ALA A 242 7.92 -13.78 0.30
C ALA A 242 6.80 -14.15 -0.67
N ASP A 243 6.98 -15.18 -1.49
CA ASP A 243 6.11 -15.51 -2.63
C ASP A 243 4.65 -15.75 -2.24
N GLY A 244 4.38 -16.47 -1.15
CA GLY A 244 3.01 -16.78 -0.74
C GLY A 244 2.24 -15.58 -0.16
N LYS A 245 2.84 -14.84 0.77
CA LYS A 245 2.18 -13.72 1.47
C LYS A 245 2.15 -12.45 0.61
N LEU A 246 3.25 -12.09 -0.04
CA LEU A 246 3.27 -10.96 -0.95
C LEU A 246 2.28 -11.18 -2.10
N ALA A 247 2.27 -12.36 -2.72
CA ALA A 247 1.29 -12.69 -3.74
C ALA A 247 -0.15 -12.52 -3.23
N THR A 248 -0.45 -12.90 -1.98
CA THR A 248 -1.77 -12.72 -1.37
C THR A 248 -2.10 -11.24 -1.17
N ILE A 249 -1.18 -10.44 -0.63
CA ILE A 249 -1.37 -9.00 -0.41
C ILE A 249 -1.62 -8.30 -1.75
N PHE A 250 -0.80 -8.58 -2.76
CA PHE A 250 -0.94 -7.98 -4.09
C PHE A 250 -2.15 -8.49 -4.87
N SER A 251 -2.61 -9.72 -4.60
CA SER A 251 -3.83 -10.23 -5.23
C SER A 251 -5.09 -9.50 -4.79
N ALA A 252 -5.09 -8.92 -3.60
CA ALA A 252 -6.20 -8.10 -3.10
C ALA A 252 -6.39 -6.78 -3.89
N ALA A 253 -5.37 -6.33 -4.62
CA ALA A 253 -5.41 -5.11 -5.44
C ALA A 253 -5.63 -5.39 -6.93
N ARG A 254 -6.33 -6.46 -7.27
CA ARG A 254 -6.64 -6.81 -8.67
C ARG A 254 -8.04 -6.33 -9.05
N PRO A 255 -8.18 -5.19 -9.72
CA PRO A 255 -9.49 -4.79 -10.22
C PRO A 255 -9.86 -5.62 -11.46
N GLY A 256 -10.80 -6.56 -11.29
CA GLY A 256 -11.29 -7.41 -12.38
C GLY A 256 -10.37 -8.57 -12.77
N ASN A 257 -10.64 -9.18 -13.93
CA ASN A 257 -10.03 -10.44 -14.35
C ASN A 257 -8.69 -10.28 -15.09
N THR A 258 -8.36 -9.08 -15.56
CA THR A 258 -7.19 -8.82 -16.42
C THR A 258 -6.13 -7.94 -15.77
N ALA A 259 -6.44 -7.27 -14.66
CA ALA A 259 -5.49 -6.41 -13.99
C ALA A 259 -4.54 -7.18 -13.08
N GLU A 260 -3.31 -6.72 -12.98
CA GLU A 260 -2.30 -7.19 -12.05
C GLU A 260 -1.63 -6.02 -11.33
N ALA A 261 -1.25 -6.26 -10.09
CA ALA A 261 -0.42 -5.37 -9.31
C ALA A 261 0.95 -6.02 -9.12
N TYR A 262 1.99 -5.27 -9.42
CA TYR A 262 3.38 -5.69 -9.26
C TYR A 262 4.11 -4.79 -8.28
N ALA A 263 5.03 -5.37 -7.53
CA ALA A 263 6.01 -4.61 -6.78
C ALA A 263 7.35 -4.66 -7.50
N PHE A 264 7.96 -3.49 -7.61
CA PHE A 264 9.32 -3.35 -8.11
C PHE A 264 10.18 -2.70 -7.02
N SER A 265 11.43 -3.08 -6.98
CA SER A 265 12.43 -2.38 -6.18
C SER A 265 12.96 -1.15 -6.92
N ASP A 266 13.68 -0.29 -6.21
CA ASP A 266 14.26 0.95 -6.74
C ASP A 266 15.23 0.69 -7.92
N ASP A 267 15.84 -0.49 -7.96
CA ASP A 267 16.72 -0.95 -9.04
C ASP A 267 15.97 -1.72 -10.16
N GLY A 268 14.62 -1.71 -10.13
CA GLY A 268 13.78 -2.28 -11.18
C GLY A 268 13.58 -3.80 -11.10
N LEU A 269 14.02 -4.45 -10.01
CA LEU A 269 13.77 -5.87 -9.80
C LEU A 269 12.29 -6.10 -9.44
N MET A 270 11.62 -7.01 -10.16
CA MET A 270 10.27 -7.45 -9.82
C MET A 270 10.30 -8.29 -8.53
N LEU A 271 9.53 -7.88 -7.53
CA LEU A 271 9.46 -8.52 -6.22
C LEU A 271 8.27 -9.48 -6.07
N THR A 272 7.32 -9.41 -6.99
CA THR A 272 6.13 -10.27 -7.02
C THR A 272 6.10 -11.09 -8.30
N PRO A 273 5.72 -12.39 -8.25
CA PRO A 273 5.59 -13.21 -9.45
C PRO A 273 4.41 -12.71 -10.29
N SER A 274 4.57 -12.74 -11.62
CA SER A 274 3.46 -12.57 -12.55
C SER A 274 2.66 -13.87 -12.65
N ARG A 275 1.34 -13.77 -12.71
CA ARG A 275 0.49 -14.94 -13.00
C ARG A 275 0.53 -15.37 -14.49
N PHE A 276 1.07 -14.50 -15.34
CA PHE A 276 1.21 -14.75 -16.77
C PHE A 276 2.64 -15.20 -17.16
N SER A 277 3.54 -15.41 -16.18
CA SER A 277 4.83 -16.04 -16.45
C SER A 277 4.60 -17.53 -16.71
N GLU A 278 4.77 -17.95 -17.94
CA GLU A 278 4.92 -19.35 -18.32
C GLU A 278 6.27 -19.89 -17.86
#